data_4436a3ca13e12f74fa44c09698716ff3
#
_entry.id   4436a3ca13e12f74fa44c09698716ff3
#
_cell.length_a   1.000
_cell.length_b   1.000
_cell.length_c   1.000
_cell.angle_alpha   90.00
_cell.angle_beta   90.00
_cell.angle_gamma   90.00
#
_symmetry.space_group_name_H-M   'P 1'
#
loop_
_entity.id
_entity.type
_entity.pdbx_description
1 polymer ?
#
loop_
_entity_poly.entity_id
_entity_poly.type
_entity_poly.pdbx_seq_one_letter_code
_entity_poly.pdbx_strand_id
1 'polypeptide(L)'
;MTFFRLPLFLLFSFYCSFGEDATIAFVLAEREYGTVKTVPAFYESELKSLGFRATYVIAPDDGDGRNDLKGTERALEEADLLFVSVRRRSPKISQMKSIRSWVKAGKPVVAIRTASHAFHLRGKAPAAGHALWEGWDAEVLGGNYSNHHGSNKKTWFRIEPTAKGHPILDGLQSSREVASGGSLYKVSPLAPTTQVLVSGRAEGVDAMEPVAWTNKPASGNRVFNTSLGHPHDFEALAFRHLLVNAIHWSLSRKLPGKLRKPVFEEARLPELITPDDLEVELVLREPDVANPLYVNFDERGRMWVVEYRQYPWPAGLRMISHDKVFRNVYDPPYPPPPPHASNSPFRGKDRISIHEDTDGDGTFDTHKVFLDGLNLATAALKGRDGVFVLNPPYLLFYADKDGDDHPDSLTPRILLSGFGLEDSHSIANNLRWGPDGWIYATHGSTVTANVVLHGPDNKPIPGFKPIHRMGQFAWRYQPETHRFEVFAEGGGNAFGVEIDSNGR
;
A
#
# COMPACT_ATOMS: atom_id res chain seq x y z
N MET A 1 77.68 -21.48 -8.83
CA MET A 1 76.38 -22.13 -8.68
C MET A 1 75.62 -21.42 -7.57
N THR A 2 74.79 -20.46 -7.95
CA THR A 2 74.10 -19.61 -7.01
C THR A 2 72.57 -19.98 -7.06
N PHE A 3 72.04 -20.54 -5.99
CA PHE A 3 70.65 -20.93 -5.89
C PHE A 3 69.85 -19.72 -5.50
N PHE A 4 68.92 -19.26 -6.41
CA PHE A 4 67.88 -18.30 -6.13
C PHE A 4 66.73 -19.03 -5.43
N ARG A 5 66.36 -18.60 -4.22
CA ARG A 5 65.13 -18.99 -3.54
C ARG A 5 64.07 -17.98 -3.88
N LEU A 6 63.00 -18.43 -4.59
CA LEU A 6 61.72 -17.68 -4.77
C LEU A 6 60.93 -17.79 -3.49
N PRO A 7 60.33 -16.69 -2.98
CA PRO A 7 59.33 -16.77 -1.90
C PRO A 7 57.97 -17.18 -2.47
N LEU A 8 57.40 -18.21 -1.88
CA LEU A 8 56.08 -18.69 -2.15
C LEU A 8 55.06 -17.73 -1.49
N PHE A 9 54.42 -16.88 -2.27
CA PHE A 9 53.27 -16.09 -1.81
C PHE A 9 52.06 -17.00 -1.72
N LEU A 10 51.62 -17.36 -0.50
CA LEU A 10 50.34 -17.96 -0.22
C LEU A 10 49.23 -16.90 -0.40
N LEU A 11 48.56 -16.93 -1.54
CA LEU A 11 47.29 -16.24 -1.74
C LEU A 11 46.26 -16.92 -0.86
N PHE A 12 45.94 -16.30 0.28
CA PHE A 12 44.73 -16.59 1.02
C PHE A 12 43.56 -16.07 0.20
N SER A 13 42.94 -16.95 -0.59
CA SER A 13 41.61 -16.70 -1.15
C SER A 13 40.62 -16.61 0.02
N PHE A 14 40.23 -15.41 0.37
CA PHE A 14 39.04 -15.21 1.19
C PHE A 14 37.83 -15.71 0.38
N TYR A 15 37.46 -16.97 0.59
CA TYR A 15 36.13 -17.44 0.28
C TYR A 15 35.16 -16.66 1.18
N CYS A 16 34.46 -15.70 0.60
CA CYS A 16 33.32 -15.11 1.23
C CYS A 16 32.26 -16.22 1.40
N SER A 17 32.21 -16.78 2.61
CA SER A 17 31.18 -17.71 3.01
C SER A 17 29.82 -16.99 2.88
N PHE A 18 28.93 -17.52 2.07
CA PHE A 18 27.54 -17.08 1.99
C PHE A 18 26.88 -17.40 3.33
N GLY A 19 26.53 -16.34 4.07
CA GLY A 19 25.44 -16.23 4.99
C GLY A 19 25.37 -17.20 6.17
N GLU A 20 26.16 -16.97 7.23
CA GLU A 20 25.72 -17.40 8.56
C GLU A 20 24.42 -16.68 8.90
N ASP A 21 23.44 -17.45 9.41
CA ASP A 21 22.15 -16.94 9.92
C ASP A 21 22.40 -15.88 10.98
N ALA A 22 22.01 -14.61 10.74
CA ALA A 22 22.16 -13.59 11.75
C ALA A 22 21.03 -13.65 12.77
N THR A 23 21.35 -13.45 14.04
CA THR A 23 20.38 -13.46 15.15
C THR A 23 20.00 -12.04 15.54
N ILE A 24 18.70 -11.77 15.63
CA ILE A 24 18.14 -10.50 16.07
C ILE A 24 17.59 -10.64 17.48
N ALA A 25 18.08 -9.85 18.43
CA ALA A 25 17.48 -9.72 19.75
C ALA A 25 16.36 -8.65 19.72
N PHE A 26 15.12 -9.08 19.73
CA PHE A 26 13.95 -8.23 19.80
C PHE A 26 13.61 -7.93 21.26
N VAL A 27 13.85 -6.69 21.71
CA VAL A 27 13.46 -6.21 23.06
C VAL A 27 12.15 -5.44 22.93
N LEU A 28 11.06 -6.08 23.35
CA LEU A 28 9.69 -5.60 23.21
C LEU A 28 9.07 -5.36 24.59
N ALA A 29 8.90 -4.10 24.95
CA ALA A 29 8.38 -3.71 26.27
C ALA A 29 7.58 -2.40 26.19
N GLU A 30 6.55 -2.42 25.34
CA GLU A 30 5.58 -1.34 25.21
C GLU A 30 4.17 -1.94 25.08
N ARG A 31 3.13 -1.20 25.48
CA ARG A 31 1.75 -1.67 25.44
C ARG A 31 0.83 -0.88 24.52
N GLU A 32 1.30 0.29 24.07
CA GLU A 32 0.43 1.25 23.39
C GLU A 32 0.14 0.85 21.95
N TYR A 33 1.09 0.17 21.33
CA TYR A 33 1.04 -0.18 19.89
C TYR A 33 1.06 -1.69 19.65
N GLY A 34 1.07 -2.50 20.69
CA GLY A 34 0.99 -3.96 20.59
C GLY A 34 2.14 -4.61 19.80
N THR A 35 3.35 -4.03 19.87
CA THR A 35 4.51 -4.52 19.09
C THR A 35 4.94 -5.93 19.52
N VAL A 36 4.50 -6.41 20.66
CA VAL A 36 4.63 -7.81 21.08
C VAL A 36 3.87 -8.78 20.18
N LYS A 37 2.94 -8.30 19.35
CA LYS A 37 2.21 -9.08 18.34
C LYS A 37 2.70 -8.78 16.93
N THR A 38 2.83 -7.48 16.58
CA THR A 38 3.15 -7.06 15.22
C THR A 38 4.60 -7.35 14.83
N VAL A 39 5.56 -7.24 15.75
CA VAL A 39 6.98 -7.53 15.45
C VAL A 39 7.24 -9.02 15.24
N PRO A 40 6.72 -9.96 16.07
CA PRO A 40 6.82 -11.37 15.74
C PRO A 40 6.14 -11.76 14.42
N ALA A 41 4.97 -11.18 14.11
CA ALA A 41 4.33 -11.41 12.81
C ALA A 41 5.18 -10.89 11.65
N PHE A 42 5.78 -9.71 11.79
CA PHE A 42 6.74 -9.17 10.81
C PHE A 42 7.98 -10.06 10.66
N TYR A 43 8.53 -10.62 11.74
CA TYR A 43 9.64 -11.56 11.64
C TYR A 43 9.25 -12.82 10.87
N GLU A 44 8.12 -13.43 11.19
CA GLU A 44 7.65 -14.65 10.50
C GLU A 44 7.39 -14.40 9.01
N SER A 45 6.79 -13.24 8.65
CA SER A 45 6.47 -12.92 7.26
C SER A 45 7.65 -12.48 6.42
N GLU A 46 8.58 -11.68 6.99
CA GLU A 46 9.60 -11.00 6.17
C GLU A 46 11.03 -11.50 6.46
N LEU A 47 11.37 -11.82 7.69
CA LEU A 47 12.77 -12.03 8.08
C LEU A 47 13.18 -13.49 8.14
N LYS A 48 12.28 -14.38 8.52
CA LYS A 48 12.56 -15.80 8.70
C LYS A 48 13.02 -16.47 7.40
N SER A 49 12.34 -16.17 6.28
CA SER A 49 12.71 -16.68 4.95
C SER A 49 14.03 -16.10 4.42
N LEU A 50 14.49 -14.98 4.98
CA LEU A 50 15.77 -14.34 4.66
C LEU A 50 16.95 -14.88 5.49
N GLY A 51 16.73 -15.94 6.28
CA GLY A 51 17.77 -16.60 7.09
C GLY A 51 18.10 -15.85 8.37
N PHE A 52 17.16 -15.05 8.92
CA PHE A 52 17.33 -14.47 10.25
C PHE A 52 16.81 -15.40 11.32
N ARG A 53 17.46 -15.38 12.49
CA ARG A 53 16.96 -16.00 13.73
C ARG A 53 16.49 -14.93 14.69
N ALA A 54 15.48 -15.23 15.50
CA ALA A 54 14.91 -14.31 16.46
C ALA A 54 15.07 -14.81 17.89
N THR A 55 15.50 -13.92 18.78
CA THR A 55 15.38 -14.09 20.23
C THR A 55 14.53 -12.96 20.79
N TYR A 56 13.51 -13.29 21.56
CA TYR A 56 12.57 -12.31 22.11
C TYR A 56 12.81 -12.07 23.59
N VAL A 57 12.94 -10.80 23.97
CA VAL A 57 12.89 -10.32 25.34
C VAL A 57 11.60 -9.51 25.49
N ILE A 58 10.63 -10.08 26.16
CA ILE A 58 9.29 -9.48 26.34
C ILE A 58 9.08 -9.24 27.83
N ALA A 59 8.75 -7.99 28.18
CA ALA A 59 8.33 -7.63 29.53
C ALA A 59 6.79 -7.54 29.62
N PRO A 60 6.19 -7.88 30.76
CA PRO A 60 4.77 -7.63 31.01
C PRO A 60 4.40 -6.16 30.86
N ASP A 61 3.15 -5.91 30.48
CA ASP A 61 2.67 -4.54 30.32
C ASP A 61 2.51 -3.80 31.66
N ASP A 62 2.09 -4.53 32.67
CA ASP A 62 1.77 -4.01 34.00
C ASP A 62 2.36 -4.89 35.11
N GLY A 63 2.23 -4.43 36.33
CA GLY A 63 2.69 -5.12 37.56
C GLY A 63 4.19 -4.95 37.84
N ASP A 64 4.67 -5.69 38.82
CA ASP A 64 6.05 -5.58 39.30
C ASP A 64 7.09 -6.02 38.27
N GLY A 65 6.72 -6.91 37.38
CA GLY A 65 7.59 -7.41 36.29
C GLY A 65 7.76 -6.47 35.10
N ARG A 66 6.99 -5.41 34.98
CA ARG A 66 6.98 -4.52 33.80
C ARG A 66 8.35 -3.93 33.43
N ASN A 67 9.23 -3.79 34.38
CA ASN A 67 10.58 -3.27 34.20
C ASN A 67 11.65 -4.37 34.14
N ASP A 68 11.28 -5.64 34.23
CA ASP A 68 12.20 -6.76 34.13
C ASP A 68 12.31 -7.25 32.68
N LEU A 69 13.34 -6.82 32.00
CA LEU A 69 13.68 -7.29 30.66
C LEU A 69 14.44 -8.63 30.75
N LYS A 70 13.81 -9.64 31.37
CA LYS A 70 14.40 -10.94 31.65
C LYS A 70 14.93 -11.60 30.38
N GLY A 71 16.19 -12.02 30.44
CA GLY A 71 16.86 -12.70 29.32
C GLY A 71 17.65 -11.75 28.40
N THR A 72 17.67 -10.42 28.67
CA THR A 72 18.43 -9.45 27.86
C THR A 72 19.89 -9.82 27.74
N GLU A 73 20.53 -10.23 28.84
CA GLU A 73 21.95 -10.58 28.88
C GLU A 73 22.28 -11.67 27.87
N ARG A 74 21.57 -12.79 27.96
CA ARG A 74 21.75 -13.93 27.05
C ARG A 74 21.38 -13.59 25.61
N ALA A 75 20.26 -12.89 25.41
CA ALA A 75 19.84 -12.52 24.07
C ALA A 75 20.88 -11.65 23.33
N LEU A 76 21.54 -10.72 24.06
CA LEU A 76 22.58 -9.85 23.50
C LEU A 76 23.94 -10.55 23.31
N GLU A 77 24.22 -11.58 24.08
CA GLU A 77 25.42 -12.42 23.86
C GLU A 77 25.35 -13.18 22.52
N GLU A 78 24.17 -13.69 22.19
CA GLU A 78 23.91 -14.52 21.00
C GLU A 78 23.53 -13.68 19.74
N ALA A 79 23.27 -12.38 19.88
CA ALA A 79 22.74 -11.54 18.81
C ALA A 79 23.81 -10.82 17.98
N ASP A 80 23.43 -10.55 16.73
CA ASP A 80 24.16 -9.68 15.78
C ASP A 80 23.52 -8.30 15.67
N LEU A 81 22.21 -8.16 15.98
CA LEU A 81 21.45 -6.91 15.95
C LEU A 81 20.52 -6.80 17.15
N LEU A 82 20.48 -5.61 17.74
CA LEU A 82 19.50 -5.24 18.75
C LEU A 82 18.33 -4.48 18.10
N PHE A 83 17.13 -5.05 18.21
CA PHE A 83 15.89 -4.40 17.79
C PHE A 83 15.12 -3.92 19.04
N VAL A 84 14.77 -2.63 19.09
CA VAL A 84 14.15 -2.01 20.28
C VAL A 84 12.76 -1.46 19.98
N SER A 85 11.77 -1.97 20.70
CA SER A 85 10.44 -1.36 20.85
C SER A 85 10.07 -1.33 22.33
N VAL A 86 10.54 -0.33 23.03
CA VAL A 86 10.42 -0.18 24.48
C VAL A 86 9.80 1.18 24.80
N ARG A 87 8.93 1.25 25.81
CA ARG A 87 8.29 2.47 26.24
C ARG A 87 8.42 2.68 27.75
N ARG A 88 9.23 3.66 28.13
CA ARG A 88 9.35 4.16 29.51
C ARG A 88 9.57 3.04 30.55
N ARG A 89 10.65 2.29 30.36
CA ARG A 89 11.08 1.22 31.25
C ARG A 89 12.37 1.63 32.03
N SER A 90 12.48 1.13 33.23
CA SER A 90 13.71 1.14 33.98
C SER A 90 14.13 -0.31 34.24
N PRO A 91 14.89 -0.95 33.35
CA PRO A 91 15.30 -2.34 33.55
C PRO A 91 16.25 -2.50 34.72
N LYS A 92 16.49 -3.73 35.17
CA LYS A 92 17.48 -4.02 36.21
C LYS A 92 18.88 -3.51 35.79
N ILE A 93 19.70 -3.17 36.75
CA ILE A 93 21.03 -2.62 36.49
C ILE A 93 21.85 -3.54 35.62
N SER A 94 21.78 -4.86 35.79
CA SER A 94 22.50 -5.84 34.94
C SER A 94 22.04 -5.78 33.48
N GLN A 95 20.74 -5.73 33.24
CA GLN A 95 20.13 -5.65 31.91
C GLN A 95 20.49 -4.33 31.21
N MET A 96 20.40 -3.22 31.92
CA MET A 96 20.83 -1.91 31.38
C MET A 96 22.36 -1.92 31.08
N LYS A 97 23.16 -2.55 31.92
CA LYS A 97 24.61 -2.69 31.70
C LYS A 97 24.86 -3.45 30.39
N SER A 98 24.14 -4.52 30.11
CA SER A 98 24.29 -5.29 28.87
C SER A 98 23.88 -4.47 27.63
N ILE A 99 22.79 -3.69 27.68
CA ILE A 99 22.39 -2.78 26.60
C ILE A 99 23.47 -1.69 26.39
N ARG A 100 23.99 -1.09 27.46
CA ARG A 100 25.08 -0.10 27.37
C ARG A 100 26.37 -0.71 26.78
N SER A 101 26.70 -1.93 27.18
CA SER A 101 27.87 -2.65 26.65
C SER A 101 27.71 -2.96 25.17
N TRP A 102 26.51 -3.34 24.71
CA TRP A 102 26.16 -3.52 23.30
C TRP A 102 26.46 -2.27 22.47
N VAL A 103 25.94 -1.13 22.92
CA VAL A 103 26.15 0.15 22.23
C VAL A 103 27.64 0.54 22.26
N LYS A 104 28.29 0.43 23.42
CA LYS A 104 29.72 0.75 23.55
C LYS A 104 30.61 -0.12 22.65
N ALA A 105 30.20 -1.35 22.36
CA ALA A 105 30.89 -2.26 21.46
C ALA A 105 30.68 -1.93 19.97
N GLY A 106 29.98 -0.86 19.64
CA GLY A 106 29.72 -0.46 18.25
C GLY A 106 28.73 -1.36 17.49
N LYS A 107 27.99 -2.23 18.19
CA LYS A 107 27.05 -3.17 17.58
C LYS A 107 25.78 -2.48 17.07
N PRO A 108 25.13 -3.00 16.00
CA PRO A 108 24.01 -2.33 15.33
C PRO A 108 22.71 -2.28 16.14
N VAL A 109 21.92 -1.21 15.92
CA VAL A 109 20.63 -1.00 16.58
C VAL A 109 19.57 -0.60 15.54
N VAL A 110 18.40 -1.25 15.59
CA VAL A 110 17.18 -0.83 14.91
C VAL A 110 16.15 -0.49 15.97
N ALA A 111 15.55 0.68 15.88
CA ALA A 111 14.61 1.17 16.87
C ALA A 111 13.34 1.71 16.20
N ILE A 112 12.19 1.42 16.80
CA ILE A 112 10.89 1.87 16.29
C ILE A 112 10.06 2.58 17.35
N ARG A 113 9.28 3.54 16.89
CA ARG A 113 8.22 4.25 17.63
C ARG A 113 8.66 4.71 19.02
N THR A 114 8.16 4.03 20.05
CA THR A 114 8.37 4.40 21.44
C THR A 114 9.81 4.24 21.94
N ALA A 115 10.68 3.64 21.11
CA ALA A 115 12.09 3.50 21.44
C ALA A 115 12.79 4.84 21.70
N SER A 116 12.31 5.95 21.12
CA SER A 116 12.83 7.29 21.39
C SER A 116 12.76 7.70 22.86
N HIS A 117 11.85 7.10 23.62
CA HIS A 117 11.73 7.33 25.06
C HIS A 117 11.73 6.03 25.87
N ALA A 118 12.52 5.05 25.41
CA ALA A 118 12.56 3.70 25.97
C ALA A 118 12.91 3.69 27.48
N PHE A 119 13.97 4.38 27.83
CA PHE A 119 14.59 4.28 29.17
C PHE A 119 14.53 5.60 29.98
N HIS A 120 13.49 6.40 29.72
CA HIS A 120 13.25 7.69 30.36
C HIS A 120 11.89 7.72 31.05
N LEU A 121 11.86 8.01 32.36
CA LEU A 121 10.65 8.00 33.18
C LEU A 121 10.04 9.40 33.45
N ARG A 122 10.30 10.40 32.61
CA ARG A 122 9.81 11.78 32.77
C ARG A 122 10.20 12.39 34.12
N GLY A 123 11.48 12.27 34.48
CA GLY A 123 12.01 12.81 35.73
C GLY A 123 11.72 11.99 36.99
N LYS A 124 11.05 10.84 36.87
CA LYS A 124 10.86 9.93 38.01
C LYS A 124 12.09 9.06 38.20
N ALA A 125 12.48 8.89 39.46
CA ALA A 125 13.56 7.96 39.81
C ALA A 125 13.18 6.50 39.53
N PRO A 126 14.13 5.65 39.14
CA PRO A 126 13.89 4.21 39.01
C PRO A 126 13.73 3.56 40.39
N ALA A 127 13.09 2.40 40.45
CA ALA A 127 13.05 1.57 41.64
C ALA A 127 14.46 1.12 42.07
N ALA A 128 14.65 0.72 43.33
CA ALA A 128 15.90 0.16 43.81
C ALA A 128 16.33 -1.05 42.93
N GLY A 129 17.61 -1.12 42.58
CA GLY A 129 18.14 -2.17 41.71
C GLY A 129 17.86 -1.99 40.19
N HIS A 130 17.21 -0.89 39.78
CA HIS A 130 16.90 -0.56 38.42
C HIS A 130 17.70 0.67 37.93
N ALA A 131 17.81 0.84 36.61
CA ALA A 131 18.58 1.90 35.98
C ALA A 131 17.78 2.61 34.85
N LEU A 132 18.12 3.88 34.64
CA LEU A 132 17.66 4.68 33.50
C LEU A 132 18.79 4.97 32.52
N TRP A 133 18.43 5.33 31.29
CA TRP A 133 19.34 5.93 30.33
C TRP A 133 18.62 7.12 29.70
N GLU A 134 18.60 8.25 30.39
CA GLU A 134 17.88 9.44 29.96
C GLU A 134 18.41 9.99 28.62
N GLY A 135 19.72 9.89 28.38
CA GLY A 135 20.38 10.29 27.15
C GLY A 135 20.22 9.29 25.98
N TRP A 136 19.51 8.18 26.15
CA TRP A 136 19.38 7.14 25.12
C TRP A 136 18.99 7.68 23.75
N ASP A 137 17.97 8.54 23.66
CA ASP A 137 17.49 9.09 22.40
C ASP A 137 18.57 9.91 21.70
N ALA A 138 19.17 10.87 22.40
CA ALA A 138 20.20 11.75 21.84
C ALA A 138 21.53 11.03 21.57
N GLU A 139 21.97 10.19 22.50
CA GLU A 139 23.31 9.55 22.46
C GLU A 139 23.36 8.38 21.47
N VAL A 140 22.26 7.62 21.33
CA VAL A 140 22.21 6.40 20.53
C VAL A 140 21.40 6.58 19.27
N LEU A 141 20.13 7.02 19.40
CA LEU A 141 19.22 7.16 18.26
C LEU A 141 19.48 8.44 17.47
N GLY A 142 20.08 9.45 18.09
CA GLY A 142 20.32 10.76 17.47
C GLY A 142 19.06 11.64 17.44
N GLY A 143 18.02 11.26 18.17
CA GLY A 143 16.75 11.98 18.25
C GLY A 143 16.70 13.01 19.36
N ASN A 144 15.61 13.75 19.42
CA ASN A 144 15.30 14.71 20.48
C ASN A 144 13.81 14.69 20.78
N TYR A 145 13.28 13.51 21.10
CA TYR A 145 11.85 13.33 21.31
C TYR A 145 11.34 14.17 22.50
N SER A 146 10.42 15.07 22.22
CA SER A 146 9.76 15.89 23.23
C SER A 146 8.28 15.57 23.43
N ASN A 147 7.55 15.33 22.33
CA ASN A 147 6.10 15.06 22.31
C ASN A 147 5.67 14.60 20.91
N HIS A 148 4.37 14.74 20.59
CA HIS A 148 3.79 14.53 19.27
C HIS A 148 2.81 15.64 18.90
N HIS A 149 2.46 15.75 17.60
CA HIS A 149 1.59 16.80 17.04
C HIS A 149 0.08 16.53 17.19
N GLY A 150 -0.33 15.76 18.19
CA GLY A 150 -1.72 15.37 18.45
C GLY A 150 -2.03 13.95 18.03
N SER A 151 -2.93 13.29 18.78
CA SER A 151 -3.22 11.86 18.62
C SER A 151 -4.20 11.54 17.48
N ASN A 152 -5.02 12.52 17.05
CA ASN A 152 -6.11 12.32 16.09
C ASN A 152 -5.87 13.01 14.76
N LYS A 153 -4.63 13.39 14.47
CA LYS A 153 -4.27 14.04 13.21
C LYS A 153 -3.78 13.00 12.23
N LYS A 154 -4.25 13.08 11.00
CA LYS A 154 -3.65 12.33 9.90
C LYS A 154 -2.20 12.76 9.72
N THR A 155 -1.32 11.82 9.42
CA THR A 155 0.09 12.07 9.17
C THR A 155 0.48 11.47 7.82
N TRP A 156 1.31 12.21 7.07
CA TRP A 156 1.80 11.82 5.76
C TRP A 156 3.32 11.87 5.75
N PHE A 157 3.95 10.95 5.05
CA PHE A 157 5.41 10.86 4.94
C PHE A 157 5.85 10.90 3.49
N ARG A 158 7.03 11.41 3.29
CA ARG A 158 7.73 11.39 2.00
C ARG A 158 9.21 11.09 2.20
N ILE A 159 9.82 10.48 1.19
CA ILE A 159 11.27 10.30 1.15
C ILE A 159 11.93 11.67 0.99
N GLU A 160 13.01 11.89 1.77
CA GLU A 160 13.81 13.10 1.64
C GLU A 160 14.60 13.09 0.32
N PRO A 161 14.52 14.16 -0.50
CA PRO A 161 15.25 14.22 -1.77
C PRO A 161 16.76 14.02 -1.60
N THR A 162 17.33 14.49 -0.48
CA THR A 162 18.76 14.38 -0.13
C THR A 162 19.19 12.97 0.23
N ALA A 163 18.22 12.09 0.52
CA ALA A 163 18.49 10.68 0.85
C ALA A 163 18.30 9.73 -0.34
N LYS A 164 17.95 10.26 -1.52
CA LYS A 164 17.79 9.45 -2.73
C LYS A 164 19.03 8.62 -3.01
N GLY A 165 18.84 7.32 -3.22
CA GLY A 165 19.92 6.35 -3.42
C GLY A 165 20.49 5.75 -2.13
N HIS A 166 19.98 6.12 -0.96
CA HIS A 166 20.35 5.45 0.29
C HIS A 166 19.83 3.99 0.28
N PRO A 167 20.66 2.98 0.63
CA PRO A 167 20.26 1.57 0.53
C PRO A 167 18.95 1.22 1.27
N ILE A 168 18.66 1.85 2.40
CA ILE A 168 17.41 1.62 3.16
C ILE A 168 16.17 2.00 2.34
N LEU A 169 16.31 2.88 1.36
CA LEU A 169 15.22 3.37 0.52
C LEU A 169 15.09 2.60 -0.80
N ASP A 170 15.93 1.60 -1.02
CA ASP A 170 15.87 0.78 -2.24
C ASP A 170 14.53 0.07 -2.37
N GLY A 171 13.93 0.13 -3.58
CA GLY A 171 12.58 -0.40 -3.83
C GLY A 171 11.42 0.43 -3.29
N LEU A 172 11.68 1.56 -2.59
CA LEU A 172 10.63 2.47 -2.11
C LEU A 172 10.39 3.61 -3.10
N GLN A 173 9.13 3.84 -3.45
CA GLN A 173 8.76 4.91 -4.39
C GLN A 173 8.85 6.29 -3.74
N SER A 174 9.60 7.21 -4.36
CA SER A 174 9.87 8.55 -3.83
C SER A 174 8.73 9.57 -4.01
N SER A 175 7.77 9.30 -4.88
CA SER A 175 6.79 10.30 -5.33
C SER A 175 5.47 10.29 -4.57
N ARG A 176 5.25 9.38 -3.64
CA ARG A 176 3.96 9.21 -2.96
C ARG A 176 4.05 9.50 -1.47
N GLU A 177 3.22 10.43 -0.99
CA GLU A 177 2.98 10.55 0.45
C GLU A 177 2.19 9.33 0.93
N VAL A 178 2.71 8.66 1.97
CA VAL A 178 2.05 7.51 2.60
C VAL A 178 1.47 7.96 3.93
N ALA A 179 0.23 7.59 4.21
CA ALA A 179 -0.40 7.88 5.50
C ALA A 179 -0.03 6.82 6.55
N SER A 180 0.11 7.24 7.82
CA SER A 180 0.22 6.34 8.97
C SER A 180 -0.98 6.46 9.90
N GLY A 181 -1.30 5.37 10.58
CA GLY A 181 -2.27 5.36 11.68
C GLY A 181 -1.76 6.02 12.97
N GLY A 182 -0.46 6.32 13.06
CA GLY A 182 0.18 6.88 14.24
C GLY A 182 0.31 8.40 14.22
N SER A 183 0.42 9.01 15.40
CA SER A 183 0.73 10.44 15.55
C SER A 183 2.17 10.75 15.15
N LEU A 184 2.40 11.92 14.56
CA LEU A 184 3.73 12.42 14.20
C LEU A 184 4.47 12.87 15.45
N TYR A 185 5.68 12.35 15.66
CA TYR A 185 6.53 12.72 16.79
C TYR A 185 7.28 14.03 16.53
N LYS A 186 7.47 14.82 17.59
CA LYS A 186 8.34 15.98 17.63
C LYS A 186 9.72 15.51 18.05
N VAL A 187 10.64 15.41 17.10
CA VAL A 187 11.98 14.82 17.32
C VAL A 187 13.11 15.76 16.94
N SER A 188 12.78 16.94 16.43
CA SER A 188 13.77 17.93 16.02
C SER A 188 14.29 18.75 17.23
N PRO A 189 15.56 19.24 17.17
CA PRO A 189 16.57 18.93 16.17
C PRO A 189 17.21 17.57 16.39
N LEU A 190 17.63 16.90 15.30
CA LEU A 190 18.40 15.66 15.38
C LEU A 190 19.90 15.95 15.62
N ALA A 191 20.62 14.94 16.09
CA ALA A 191 22.08 15.01 16.22
C ALA A 191 22.77 15.24 14.87
N PRO A 192 23.91 15.96 14.81
CA PRO A 192 24.64 16.20 13.54
C PRO A 192 25.12 14.94 12.83
N THR A 193 25.20 13.82 13.52
CA THR A 193 25.62 12.51 12.99
C THR A 193 24.50 11.74 12.33
N THR A 194 23.29 12.32 12.24
CA THR A 194 22.12 11.70 11.63
C THR A 194 21.98 12.04 10.14
N GLN A 195 21.39 11.10 9.39
CA GLN A 195 20.90 11.34 8.04
C GLN A 195 19.41 11.04 7.99
N VAL A 196 18.59 12.06 7.72
CA VAL A 196 17.15 11.90 7.56
C VAL A 196 16.85 11.20 6.24
N LEU A 197 16.05 10.15 6.28
CA LEU A 197 15.63 9.37 5.12
C LEU A 197 14.17 9.68 4.72
N VAL A 198 13.31 9.84 5.73
CA VAL A 198 11.88 10.11 5.55
C VAL A 198 11.47 11.20 6.51
N SER A 199 10.72 12.18 5.99
CA SER A 199 10.09 13.24 6.79
C SER A 199 8.58 13.17 6.67
N GLY A 200 7.88 13.72 7.64
CA GLY A 200 6.43 13.72 7.71
C GLY A 200 5.83 15.03 8.16
N ARG A 201 4.56 15.20 7.85
CA ARG A 201 3.74 16.32 8.33
C ARG A 201 2.43 15.81 8.91
N ALA A 202 1.87 16.51 9.87
CA ALA A 202 0.56 16.24 10.43
C ALA A 202 -0.49 17.21 9.88
N GLU A 203 -1.74 16.78 9.85
CA GLU A 203 -2.89 17.58 9.40
C GLU A 203 -2.98 18.91 10.18
N GLY A 204 -3.03 20.03 9.43
CA GLY A 204 -3.07 21.38 10.01
C GLY A 204 -1.81 21.76 10.77
N VAL A 205 -0.65 21.17 10.43
CA VAL A 205 0.66 21.51 10.99
C VAL A 205 1.63 21.74 9.83
N ASP A 206 2.19 22.96 9.72
CA ASP A 206 3.12 23.31 8.65
C ASP A 206 4.53 22.73 8.87
N ALA A 207 4.88 22.40 10.11
CA ALA A 207 6.20 21.88 10.43
C ALA A 207 6.37 20.43 9.91
N MET A 208 7.50 20.18 9.25
CA MET A 208 7.97 18.85 8.90
C MET A 208 8.82 18.28 10.03
N GLU A 209 8.63 17.02 10.33
CA GLU A 209 9.45 16.30 11.30
C GLU A 209 10.15 15.11 10.65
N PRO A 210 11.39 14.80 11.05
CA PRO A 210 12.01 13.53 10.68
C PRO A 210 11.19 12.35 11.17
N VAL A 211 10.99 11.36 10.30
CA VAL A 211 10.17 10.16 10.59
C VAL A 211 11.02 8.91 10.60
N ALA A 212 12.02 8.82 9.70
CA ALA A 212 13.01 7.76 9.71
C ALA A 212 14.39 8.35 9.40
N TRP A 213 15.40 7.89 10.12
CA TRP A 213 16.77 8.36 9.96
C TRP A 213 17.78 7.30 10.36
N THR A 214 19.01 7.46 9.88
CA THR A 214 20.15 6.72 10.38
C THR A 214 21.00 7.60 11.27
N ASN A 215 21.69 6.99 12.24
CA ASN A 215 22.66 7.65 13.07
C ASN A 215 23.98 6.85 13.12
N LYS A 216 25.10 7.56 13.19
CA LYS A 216 26.43 6.99 13.41
C LYS A 216 27.07 7.70 14.60
N PRO A 217 26.74 7.31 15.84
CA PRO A 217 27.34 7.89 17.03
C PRO A 217 28.85 7.62 17.11
N ALA A 218 29.55 8.29 18.02
CA ALA A 218 31.00 8.17 18.19
C ALA A 218 31.48 6.73 18.46
N SER A 219 30.60 5.86 18.99
CA SER A 219 30.86 4.43 19.18
C SER A 219 30.89 3.61 17.89
N GLY A 220 30.55 4.20 16.74
CA GLY A 220 30.61 3.57 15.43
C GLY A 220 29.41 2.70 15.06
N ASN A 221 28.39 2.61 15.90
CA ASN A 221 27.18 1.82 15.61
C ASN A 221 26.51 2.28 14.32
N ARG A 222 25.95 1.32 13.59
CA ARG A 222 24.97 1.60 12.55
C ARG A 222 23.59 1.56 13.19
N VAL A 223 23.00 2.72 13.39
CA VAL A 223 21.70 2.86 14.02
C VAL A 223 20.67 3.30 13.00
N PHE A 224 19.53 2.63 12.97
CA PHE A 224 18.33 3.08 12.28
C PHE A 224 17.24 3.34 13.32
N ASN A 225 16.57 4.48 13.21
CA ASN A 225 15.41 4.79 14.03
C ASN A 225 14.25 5.30 13.17
N THR A 226 13.03 4.94 13.56
CA THR A 226 11.82 5.49 12.94
C THR A 226 10.73 5.73 13.97
N SER A 227 10.00 6.82 13.82
CA SER A 227 8.78 7.10 14.59
C SER A 227 7.55 6.35 14.06
N LEU A 228 7.68 5.58 12.99
CA LEU A 228 6.69 4.60 12.54
C LEU A 228 6.69 3.35 13.44
N GLY A 229 5.67 2.53 13.35
CA GLY A 229 5.50 1.31 14.15
C GLY A 229 4.13 1.23 14.84
N HIS A 230 3.16 2.02 14.38
CA HIS A 230 1.75 1.79 14.68
C HIS A 230 1.29 0.47 14.02
N PRO A 231 0.31 -0.27 14.58
CA PRO A 231 -0.18 -1.51 13.96
C PRO A 231 -0.47 -1.39 12.46
N HIS A 232 -1.17 -0.34 12.04
CA HIS A 232 -1.46 -0.09 10.61
C HIS A 232 -0.21 0.17 9.75
N ASP A 233 0.91 0.61 10.33
CA ASP A 233 2.15 0.77 9.55
C ASP A 233 2.68 -0.60 9.13
N PHE A 234 2.52 -1.64 9.97
CA PHE A 234 2.92 -3.01 9.63
C PHE A 234 2.05 -3.64 8.53
N GLU A 235 0.84 -3.13 8.28
CA GLU A 235 0.01 -3.52 7.15
C GLU A 235 0.57 -2.98 5.83
N ALA A 236 1.28 -1.86 5.86
CA ALA A 236 1.86 -1.23 4.67
C ALA A 236 3.16 -1.92 4.24
N LEU A 237 3.19 -2.42 2.99
CA LEU A 237 4.37 -3.07 2.41
C LEU A 237 5.59 -2.14 2.45
N ALA A 238 5.41 -0.85 2.15
CA ALA A 238 6.49 0.13 2.19
C ALA A 238 7.17 0.24 3.56
N PHE A 239 6.42 0.13 4.66
CA PHE A 239 7.00 0.14 6.00
C PHE A 239 7.75 -1.15 6.31
N ARG A 240 7.19 -2.31 5.95
CA ARG A 240 7.89 -3.59 6.13
C ARG A 240 9.18 -3.63 5.32
N HIS A 241 9.16 -3.15 4.07
CA HIS A 241 10.34 -2.94 3.22
C HIS A 241 11.39 -2.07 3.88
N LEU A 242 10.98 -0.91 4.38
CA LEU A 242 11.86 0.00 5.10
C LEU A 242 12.57 -0.69 6.26
N LEU A 243 11.84 -1.48 7.05
CA LEU A 243 12.42 -2.22 8.18
C LEU A 243 13.36 -3.34 7.75
N VAL A 244 13.01 -4.13 6.73
CA VAL A 244 13.90 -5.18 6.19
C VAL A 244 15.20 -4.56 5.68
N ASN A 245 15.10 -3.51 4.87
CA ASN A 245 16.27 -2.81 4.36
C ASN A 245 17.13 -2.22 5.49
N ALA A 246 16.47 -1.65 6.51
CA ALA A 246 17.16 -1.10 7.69
C ALA A 246 17.93 -2.17 8.47
N ILE A 247 17.35 -3.36 8.65
CA ILE A 247 18.00 -4.51 9.30
C ILE A 247 19.22 -4.95 8.49
N HIS A 248 19.08 -5.17 7.18
CA HIS A 248 20.18 -5.54 6.29
C HIS A 248 21.28 -4.48 6.31
N TRP A 249 20.91 -3.20 6.16
CA TRP A 249 21.84 -2.09 6.19
C TRP A 249 22.60 -2.02 7.53
N SER A 250 21.89 -2.16 8.65
CA SER A 250 22.50 -2.10 9.99
C SER A 250 23.55 -3.22 10.18
N LEU A 251 23.28 -4.40 9.64
CA LEU A 251 24.18 -5.55 9.66
C LEU A 251 25.26 -5.53 8.58
N SER A 252 25.31 -4.49 7.73
CA SER A 252 26.20 -4.43 6.56
C SER A 252 26.02 -5.62 5.60
N ARG A 253 24.82 -6.20 5.56
CA ARG A 253 24.46 -7.28 4.62
C ARG A 253 23.97 -6.70 3.29
N LYS A 254 24.16 -7.47 2.21
CA LYS A 254 23.56 -7.14 0.92
C LYS A 254 22.04 -7.08 1.10
N LEU A 255 21.41 -6.04 0.56
CA LEU A 255 19.95 -5.99 0.54
C LEU A 255 19.41 -7.21 -0.19
N PRO A 256 18.31 -7.81 0.27
CA PRO A 256 17.60 -8.78 -0.54
C PRO A 256 17.30 -8.06 -1.87
N GLY A 257 17.64 -8.64 -2.99
CA GLY A 257 17.14 -8.15 -4.28
C GLY A 257 15.65 -7.96 -4.17
N LYS A 258 14.99 -7.19 -5.08
CA LYS A 258 13.55 -6.85 -4.98
C LYS A 258 12.84 -7.82 -4.03
N LEU A 259 12.38 -7.36 -2.86
CA LEU A 259 11.79 -8.26 -1.88
C LEU A 259 10.84 -9.15 -2.65
N ARG A 260 11.11 -10.45 -2.66
CA ARG A 260 10.12 -11.40 -3.19
C ARG A 260 8.81 -10.93 -2.58
N LYS A 261 7.80 -10.71 -3.43
CA LYS A 261 6.43 -10.40 -2.95
C LYS A 261 6.28 -11.23 -1.68
N PRO A 262 5.99 -10.62 -0.50
CA PRO A 262 5.98 -11.40 0.71
C PRO A 262 5.31 -12.71 0.34
N VAL A 263 6.01 -13.84 0.57
CA VAL A 263 5.30 -15.11 0.65
C VAL A 263 4.48 -14.89 1.91
N PHE A 264 3.34 -14.24 1.74
CA PHE A 264 2.30 -14.34 2.74
C PHE A 264 2.20 -15.85 2.92
N GLU A 265 2.26 -16.36 4.14
CA GLU A 265 1.61 -17.63 4.41
C GLU A 265 0.48 -17.72 3.41
N GLU A 266 0.58 -18.61 2.43
CA GLU A 266 -0.40 -18.72 1.37
C GLU A 266 -1.70 -18.43 2.08
N ALA A 267 -2.28 -17.23 1.82
CA ALA A 267 -3.61 -16.96 2.35
C ALA A 267 -4.31 -18.17 1.80
N ARG A 268 -4.54 -19.20 2.65
CA ARG A 268 -4.98 -20.50 2.18
C ARG A 268 -6.13 -20.14 1.30
N LEU A 269 -5.85 -20.11 -0.02
CA LEU A 269 -6.91 -19.95 -1.01
C LEU A 269 -7.88 -20.97 -0.50
N PRO A 270 -9.10 -20.60 -0.07
CA PRO A 270 -10.05 -21.54 0.47
C PRO A 270 -9.96 -22.71 -0.47
N GLU A 271 -9.69 -23.94 0.02
CA GLU A 271 -9.37 -25.11 -0.80
C GLU A 271 -10.27 -25.09 -2.03
N LEU A 272 -9.77 -24.44 -3.11
CA LEU A 272 -10.51 -24.34 -4.35
C LEU A 272 -10.31 -25.71 -5.00
N ILE A 273 -11.35 -26.52 -4.93
CA ILE A 273 -11.37 -27.80 -5.62
C ILE A 273 -11.55 -27.49 -7.09
N THR A 274 -10.47 -27.62 -7.86
CA THR A 274 -10.48 -27.47 -9.30
C THR A 274 -10.51 -28.83 -9.99
N PRO A 275 -11.04 -28.93 -11.19
CA PRO A 275 -10.77 -30.05 -12.07
C PRO A 275 -9.26 -30.25 -12.28
N ASP A 276 -8.84 -31.48 -12.55
CA ASP A 276 -7.42 -31.87 -12.68
C ASP A 276 -6.66 -31.15 -13.80
N ASP A 277 -7.37 -30.55 -14.75
CA ASP A 277 -6.87 -29.80 -15.89
C ASP A 277 -6.85 -28.29 -15.67
N LEU A 278 -7.20 -27.81 -14.47
CA LEU A 278 -7.20 -26.39 -14.10
C LEU A 278 -6.31 -26.14 -12.90
N GLU A 279 -5.53 -25.06 -12.98
CA GLU A 279 -4.74 -24.50 -11.89
C GLU A 279 -5.27 -23.13 -11.49
N VAL A 280 -5.21 -22.80 -10.21
CA VAL A 280 -5.64 -21.49 -9.68
C VAL A 280 -4.43 -20.74 -9.17
N GLU A 281 -4.19 -19.58 -9.76
CA GLU A 281 -3.11 -18.69 -9.39
C GLU A 281 -3.65 -17.39 -8.78
N LEU A 282 -2.98 -16.89 -7.73
CA LEU A 282 -3.25 -15.57 -7.17
C LEU A 282 -2.47 -14.52 -7.96
N VAL A 283 -3.15 -13.77 -8.80
CA VAL A 283 -2.55 -12.78 -9.71
C VAL A 283 -2.33 -11.44 -9.04
N LEU A 284 -3.35 -10.91 -8.37
CA LEU A 284 -3.33 -9.62 -7.64
C LEU A 284 -4.16 -9.73 -6.37
N ARG A 285 -3.84 -8.89 -5.38
CA ARG A 285 -4.57 -8.79 -4.11
C ARG A 285 -4.44 -7.40 -3.51
N GLU A 286 -5.17 -7.14 -2.45
CA GLU A 286 -4.97 -5.93 -1.65
C GLU A 286 -3.53 -5.89 -1.05
N PRO A 287 -2.90 -4.71 -1.06
CA PRO A 287 -3.42 -3.40 -1.44
C PRO A 287 -3.22 -3.02 -2.92
N ASP A 288 -2.64 -3.89 -3.76
CA ASP A 288 -2.33 -3.58 -5.16
C ASP A 288 -3.61 -3.35 -5.97
N VAL A 289 -4.67 -4.08 -5.65
CA VAL A 289 -6.02 -3.92 -6.18
C VAL A 289 -7.02 -4.01 -5.03
N ALA A 290 -8.11 -3.25 -5.08
CA ALA A 290 -9.17 -3.32 -4.07
C ALA A 290 -10.55 -3.34 -4.72
N ASN A 291 -11.41 -4.27 -4.26
CA ASN A 291 -12.77 -4.44 -4.81
C ASN A 291 -12.80 -4.50 -6.35
N PRO A 292 -12.06 -5.39 -7.02
CA PRO A 292 -12.07 -5.47 -8.47
C PRO A 292 -13.46 -5.90 -8.95
N LEU A 293 -14.09 -5.06 -9.79
CA LEU A 293 -15.40 -5.34 -10.38
C LEU A 293 -15.26 -5.84 -11.82
N TYR A 294 -14.38 -5.22 -12.58
CA TYR A 294 -14.23 -5.46 -13.99
C TYR A 294 -12.76 -5.58 -14.34
N VAL A 295 -12.43 -6.61 -15.11
CA VAL A 295 -11.08 -6.88 -15.58
C VAL A 295 -11.10 -7.04 -17.10
N ASN A 296 -10.15 -6.41 -17.77
CA ASN A 296 -9.93 -6.55 -19.19
C ASN A 296 -8.43 -6.53 -19.50
N PHE A 297 -8.04 -7.02 -20.67
CA PHE A 297 -6.66 -6.98 -21.13
C PHE A 297 -6.55 -6.12 -22.39
N ASP A 298 -5.51 -5.32 -22.47
CA ASP A 298 -5.20 -4.60 -23.70
C ASP A 298 -4.32 -5.44 -24.64
N GLU A 299 -4.00 -4.88 -25.80
CA GLU A 299 -3.19 -5.52 -26.83
C GLU A 299 -1.74 -5.81 -26.43
N ARG A 300 -1.29 -5.25 -25.30
CA ARG A 300 0.03 -5.53 -24.71
C ARG A 300 -0.03 -6.60 -23.63
N GLY A 301 -1.21 -7.17 -23.37
CA GLY A 301 -1.43 -8.13 -22.29
C GLY A 301 -1.47 -7.51 -20.88
N ARG A 302 -1.57 -6.17 -20.78
CA ARG A 302 -1.70 -5.49 -19.51
C ARG A 302 -3.11 -5.58 -19.00
N MET A 303 -3.25 -5.81 -17.70
CA MET A 303 -4.53 -5.95 -17.03
C MET A 303 -5.09 -4.58 -16.62
N TRP A 304 -6.26 -4.26 -17.13
CA TRP A 304 -7.03 -3.08 -16.75
C TRP A 304 -8.10 -3.48 -15.74
N VAL A 305 -8.10 -2.84 -14.58
CA VAL A 305 -9.01 -3.17 -13.48
C VAL A 305 -9.83 -1.95 -13.11
N VAL A 306 -11.14 -2.12 -13.04
CA VAL A 306 -12.04 -1.16 -12.40
C VAL A 306 -12.20 -1.56 -10.94
N GLU A 307 -11.71 -0.72 -10.06
CA GLU A 307 -11.77 -0.89 -8.61
C GLU A 307 -13.03 -0.19 -8.08
N TYR A 308 -14.03 -0.97 -7.67
CA TYR A 308 -15.37 -0.52 -7.27
C TYR A 308 -15.43 -0.13 -5.78
N ARG A 309 -14.57 0.78 -5.38
CA ARG A 309 -14.34 1.17 -3.97
C ARG A 309 -15.47 2.02 -3.38
N GLN A 310 -16.30 2.63 -4.23
CA GLN A 310 -17.45 3.47 -3.80
C GLN A 310 -18.69 2.64 -3.50
N TYR A 311 -18.82 1.47 -4.13
CA TYR A 311 -19.94 0.57 -3.91
C TYR A 311 -20.18 0.26 -2.42
N PRO A 312 -21.42 0.13 -1.93
CA PRO A 312 -22.68 0.24 -2.70
C PRO A 312 -23.30 1.65 -2.69
N TRP A 313 -22.64 2.62 -2.09
CA TRP A 313 -23.21 3.94 -1.82
C TRP A 313 -22.65 5.00 -2.77
N PRO A 314 -23.42 5.46 -3.80
CA PRO A 314 -22.92 6.51 -4.68
C PRO A 314 -22.66 7.80 -3.91
N ALA A 315 -21.51 8.41 -4.15
CA ALA A 315 -21.13 9.65 -3.50
C ALA A 315 -22.08 10.78 -3.88
N GLY A 316 -22.49 11.59 -2.89
CA GLY A 316 -23.31 12.77 -3.08
C GLY A 316 -24.79 12.51 -3.32
N LEU A 317 -25.23 11.27 -3.46
CA LEU A 317 -26.63 10.95 -3.60
C LEU A 317 -27.26 10.59 -2.25
N ARG A 318 -28.50 11.06 -2.06
CA ARG A 318 -29.27 10.73 -0.88
C ARG A 318 -30.14 9.51 -1.15
N MET A 319 -30.01 8.50 -0.33
CA MET A 319 -30.92 7.36 -0.34
C MET A 319 -32.28 7.79 0.20
N ILE A 320 -33.35 7.58 -0.59
CA ILE A 320 -34.72 7.96 -0.25
C ILE A 320 -35.58 6.77 0.18
N SER A 321 -35.22 5.57 -0.23
CA SER A 321 -35.92 4.37 0.22
C SER A 321 -35.01 3.15 0.21
N HIS A 322 -35.40 2.17 1.03
CA HIS A 322 -34.88 0.83 1.02
C HIS A 322 -36.07 -0.10 0.90
N ASP A 323 -36.26 -0.69 -0.25
CA ASP A 323 -37.45 -1.50 -0.51
C ASP A 323 -37.37 -2.89 0.17
N LYS A 324 -38.48 -3.65 0.06
CA LYS A 324 -38.59 -4.97 0.68
C LYS A 324 -37.62 -6.04 0.14
N VAL A 325 -36.94 -5.77 -0.98
CA VAL A 325 -35.91 -6.59 -1.60
C VAL A 325 -34.54 -6.00 -1.43
N PHE A 326 -34.37 -5.06 -0.50
CA PHE A 326 -33.10 -4.43 -0.12
C PHE A 326 -32.46 -3.57 -1.20
N ARG A 327 -33.25 -3.01 -2.13
CA ARG A 327 -32.74 -2.03 -3.10
C ARG A 327 -32.64 -0.66 -2.47
N ASN A 328 -31.56 0.02 -2.76
CA ASN A 328 -31.37 1.39 -2.36
C ASN A 328 -31.81 2.32 -3.49
N VAL A 329 -32.83 3.11 -3.26
CA VAL A 329 -33.34 4.09 -4.22
C VAL A 329 -32.78 5.47 -3.89
N TYR A 330 -32.23 6.13 -4.88
CA TYR A 330 -31.56 7.41 -4.75
C TYR A 330 -32.35 8.54 -5.38
N ASP A 331 -32.23 9.72 -4.78
CA ASP A 331 -32.92 10.94 -5.19
C ASP A 331 -32.11 11.66 -6.30
N PRO A 332 -32.72 12.01 -7.44
CA PRO A 332 -32.09 12.91 -8.40
C PRO A 332 -31.91 14.34 -7.83
N PRO A 333 -30.98 15.18 -8.37
CA PRO A 333 -30.24 14.93 -9.61
C PRO A 333 -29.08 13.97 -9.42
N TYR A 334 -28.84 13.13 -10.45
CA TYR A 334 -27.67 12.26 -10.49
C TYR A 334 -26.37 13.05 -10.65
N PRO A 335 -25.21 12.45 -10.32
CA PRO A 335 -23.95 13.16 -10.39
C PRO A 335 -23.73 13.75 -11.78
N PRO A 336 -23.15 14.96 -11.88
CA PRO A 336 -22.64 15.45 -13.15
C PRO A 336 -21.51 14.55 -13.65
N PRO A 337 -21.15 14.60 -14.94
CA PRO A 337 -19.99 13.84 -15.42
C PRO A 337 -18.69 14.30 -14.72
N PRO A 338 -17.74 13.38 -14.49
CA PRO A 338 -16.42 13.76 -13.97
C PRO A 338 -15.70 14.72 -14.93
N PRO A 339 -14.66 15.46 -14.51
CA PRO A 339 -13.99 15.31 -13.22
C PRO A 339 -14.70 16.02 -12.07
N HIS A 340 -14.60 15.46 -10.89
CA HIS A 340 -15.12 16.09 -9.69
C HIS A 340 -13.96 16.73 -8.90
N ALA A 341 -14.14 17.98 -8.47
CA ALA A 341 -13.20 18.64 -7.57
C ALA A 341 -13.00 17.84 -6.28
N SER A 342 -11.85 17.97 -5.63
CA SER A 342 -11.51 17.21 -4.43
C SER A 342 -12.50 17.38 -3.27
N ASN A 343 -13.18 18.52 -3.21
CA ASN A 343 -14.22 18.85 -2.23
C ASN A 343 -15.66 18.62 -2.73
N SER A 344 -15.82 18.08 -3.94
CA SER A 344 -17.16 17.79 -4.48
C SER A 344 -17.81 16.65 -3.71
N PRO A 345 -19.11 16.77 -3.34
CA PRO A 345 -19.82 15.66 -2.74
C PRO A 345 -19.96 14.46 -3.69
N PHE A 346 -19.88 14.67 -5.01
CA PHE A 346 -19.99 13.62 -6.02
C PHE A 346 -18.68 12.90 -6.34
N ARG A 347 -17.54 13.34 -5.76
CA ARG A 347 -16.27 12.63 -5.93
C ARG A 347 -16.33 11.31 -5.19
N GLY A 348 -16.27 10.22 -5.95
CA GLY A 348 -16.25 8.86 -5.43
C GLY A 348 -14.83 8.39 -5.08
N LYS A 349 -14.73 7.10 -4.85
CA LYS A 349 -13.48 6.41 -4.50
C LYS A 349 -13.01 5.43 -5.57
N ASP A 350 -13.82 5.25 -6.63
CA ASP A 350 -13.52 4.28 -7.67
C ASP A 350 -12.32 4.71 -8.49
N ARG A 351 -11.63 3.71 -9.01
CA ARG A 351 -10.37 3.88 -9.71
C ARG A 351 -10.30 2.93 -10.90
N ILE A 352 -9.60 3.35 -11.92
CA ILE A 352 -9.15 2.49 -13.02
C ILE A 352 -7.64 2.38 -12.90
N SER A 353 -7.14 1.16 -12.72
CA SER A 353 -5.73 0.84 -12.62
C SER A 353 -5.28 -0.08 -13.75
N ILE A 354 -4.00 0.06 -14.11
CA ILE A 354 -3.32 -0.73 -15.14
C ILE A 354 -2.21 -1.49 -14.43
N HIS A 355 -2.17 -2.79 -14.64
CA HIS A 355 -1.17 -3.68 -14.08
C HIS A 355 -0.39 -4.34 -15.22
N GLU A 356 0.93 -4.38 -15.11
CA GLU A 356 1.81 -4.89 -16.14
C GLU A 356 2.82 -5.88 -15.53
N ASP A 357 2.99 -7.00 -16.21
CA ASP A 357 4.08 -7.95 -15.99
C ASP A 357 5.23 -7.50 -16.90
N THR A 358 6.25 -6.87 -16.31
CA THR A 358 7.31 -6.22 -17.08
C THR A 358 8.46 -7.14 -17.42
N ASP A 359 8.60 -8.28 -16.75
CA ASP A 359 9.67 -9.24 -16.96
C ASP A 359 9.19 -10.60 -17.50
N GLY A 360 7.88 -10.78 -17.70
CA GLY A 360 7.27 -11.95 -18.31
C GLY A 360 7.25 -13.18 -17.41
N ASP A 361 7.31 -13.00 -16.10
CA ASP A 361 7.30 -14.09 -15.11
C ASP A 361 5.90 -14.55 -14.71
N GLY A 362 4.84 -13.97 -15.29
CA GLY A 362 3.44 -14.22 -14.97
C GLY A 362 2.92 -13.41 -13.79
N THR A 363 3.74 -12.54 -13.22
CA THR A 363 3.40 -11.71 -12.08
C THR A 363 3.29 -10.24 -12.48
N PHE A 364 2.16 -9.59 -12.18
CA PHE A 364 2.01 -8.15 -12.43
C PHE A 364 2.80 -7.35 -11.40
N ASP A 365 3.97 -6.86 -11.78
CA ASP A 365 4.96 -6.24 -10.89
C ASP A 365 4.90 -4.71 -10.86
N THR A 366 4.21 -4.09 -11.81
CA THR A 366 3.98 -2.65 -11.84
C THR A 366 2.50 -2.32 -11.95
N HIS A 367 2.12 -1.16 -11.42
CA HIS A 367 0.78 -0.64 -11.62
C HIS A 367 0.79 0.88 -11.78
N LYS A 368 -0.17 1.37 -12.57
CA LYS A 368 -0.46 2.79 -12.77
C LYS A 368 -1.93 3.04 -12.47
N VAL A 369 -2.25 4.27 -12.09
CA VAL A 369 -3.63 4.73 -11.99
C VAL A 369 -3.95 5.56 -13.23
N PHE A 370 -4.87 5.08 -14.06
CA PHE A 370 -5.36 5.82 -15.21
C PHE A 370 -6.36 6.91 -14.81
N LEU A 371 -7.35 6.56 -13.98
CA LEU A 371 -8.34 7.50 -13.43
C LEU A 371 -8.59 7.21 -11.95
N ASP A 372 -8.89 8.25 -11.19
CA ASP A 372 -9.25 8.19 -9.76
C ASP A 372 -10.40 9.14 -9.44
N GLY A 373 -11.15 8.84 -8.37
CA GLY A 373 -12.25 9.68 -7.91
C GLY A 373 -13.52 9.52 -8.71
N LEU A 374 -13.69 8.39 -9.41
CA LEU A 374 -14.91 8.00 -10.10
C LEU A 374 -16.00 7.56 -9.10
N ASN A 375 -17.24 7.56 -9.55
CA ASN A 375 -18.40 7.32 -8.71
C ASN A 375 -19.30 6.25 -9.34
N LEU A 376 -19.19 5.02 -8.85
CA LEU A 376 -19.83 3.82 -9.39
C LEU A 376 -19.40 3.50 -10.83
N ALA A 377 -18.11 3.55 -11.11
CA ALA A 377 -17.58 3.10 -12.40
C ALA A 377 -17.68 1.58 -12.52
N THR A 378 -18.22 1.08 -13.63
CA THR A 378 -18.51 -0.34 -13.80
C THR A 378 -17.71 -1.03 -14.89
N ALA A 379 -17.12 -0.29 -15.81
CA ALA A 379 -16.24 -0.87 -16.85
C ALA A 379 -15.26 0.17 -17.42
N ALA A 380 -14.14 -0.34 -17.93
CA ALA A 380 -13.16 0.41 -18.71
C ALA A 380 -12.68 -0.46 -19.89
N LEU A 381 -12.70 0.09 -21.10
CA LEU A 381 -12.34 -0.64 -22.31
C LEU A 381 -11.38 0.18 -23.15
N LYS A 382 -10.18 -0.34 -23.40
CA LYS A 382 -9.18 0.32 -24.26
C LYS A 382 -9.69 0.36 -25.71
N GLY A 383 -9.61 1.56 -26.30
CA GLY A 383 -9.85 1.81 -27.71
C GLY A 383 -8.58 2.28 -28.41
N ARG A 384 -8.68 2.68 -29.68
CA ARG A 384 -7.52 3.09 -30.49
C ARG A 384 -6.78 4.28 -29.87
N ASP A 385 -7.49 5.36 -29.56
CA ASP A 385 -6.89 6.64 -29.15
C ASP A 385 -7.35 7.05 -27.75
N GLY A 386 -7.66 6.06 -26.89
CA GLY A 386 -8.13 6.35 -25.52
C GLY A 386 -8.94 5.21 -24.90
N VAL A 387 -9.72 5.52 -23.89
CA VAL A 387 -10.42 4.56 -23.06
C VAL A 387 -11.90 4.90 -22.92
N PHE A 388 -12.76 3.94 -23.23
CA PHE A 388 -14.19 4.02 -22.92
C PHE A 388 -14.41 3.66 -21.46
N VAL A 389 -15.13 4.50 -20.74
CA VAL A 389 -15.41 4.31 -19.30
C VAL A 389 -16.91 4.34 -19.09
N LEU A 390 -17.45 3.25 -18.58
CA LEU A 390 -18.84 3.20 -18.13
C LEU A 390 -18.88 3.62 -16.65
N ASN A 391 -19.33 4.84 -16.45
CA ASN A 391 -19.54 5.43 -15.13
C ASN A 391 -21.00 5.94 -15.07
N PRO A 392 -21.95 5.05 -14.79
CA PRO A 392 -23.35 5.45 -14.80
C PRO A 392 -23.59 6.78 -14.04
N PRO A 393 -24.41 7.69 -14.59
CA PRO A 393 -25.33 7.49 -15.71
C PRO A 393 -24.71 7.70 -17.13
N TYR A 394 -23.39 7.65 -17.29
CA TYR A 394 -22.70 8.01 -18.53
C TYR A 394 -21.87 6.86 -19.10
N LEU A 395 -21.81 6.81 -20.45
CA LEU A 395 -20.68 6.24 -21.18
C LEU A 395 -19.77 7.40 -21.60
N LEU A 396 -18.53 7.36 -21.16
CA LEU A 396 -17.51 8.39 -21.33
C LEU A 396 -16.36 7.89 -22.21
N PHE A 397 -15.68 8.81 -22.88
CA PHE A 397 -14.43 8.53 -23.57
C PHE A 397 -13.35 9.51 -23.11
N TYR A 398 -12.23 8.97 -22.65
CA TYR A 398 -11.03 9.69 -22.30
C TYR A 398 -9.97 9.46 -23.35
N ALA A 399 -9.57 10.52 -24.05
CA ALA A 399 -8.49 10.45 -25.03
C ALA A 399 -7.14 10.21 -24.34
N ASP A 400 -6.32 9.36 -24.96
CA ASP A 400 -4.94 9.04 -24.59
C ASP A 400 -4.22 8.73 -25.90
N LYS A 401 -3.92 9.80 -26.66
CA LYS A 401 -3.45 9.71 -28.06
C LYS A 401 -1.99 9.32 -28.17
N ASP A 402 -1.19 9.70 -27.19
CA ASP A 402 0.23 9.36 -27.15
C ASP A 402 0.50 8.01 -26.44
N GLY A 403 -0.54 7.44 -25.82
CA GLY A 403 -0.48 6.11 -25.21
C GLY A 403 0.40 6.05 -23.95
N ASP A 404 0.52 7.18 -23.21
CA ASP A 404 1.34 7.27 -22.02
C ASP A 404 0.63 6.74 -20.75
N ASP A 405 -0.59 6.24 -20.91
CA ASP A 405 -1.48 5.73 -19.86
C ASP A 405 -2.01 6.84 -18.91
N HIS A 406 -2.10 8.05 -19.43
CA HIS A 406 -2.75 9.18 -18.78
C HIS A 406 -3.76 9.81 -19.76
N PRO A 407 -4.95 10.20 -19.33
CA PRO A 407 -5.85 10.89 -20.23
C PRO A 407 -5.30 12.25 -20.64
N ASP A 408 -5.35 12.59 -21.95
CA ASP A 408 -4.98 13.92 -22.48
C ASP A 408 -5.74 15.06 -21.76
N SER A 409 -6.91 14.75 -21.23
CA SER A 409 -7.76 15.64 -20.43
C SER A 409 -8.57 14.84 -19.40
N LEU A 410 -8.65 15.37 -18.18
CA LEU A 410 -9.56 14.81 -17.16
C LEU A 410 -11.03 15.11 -17.47
N THR A 411 -11.34 16.01 -18.39
CA THR A 411 -12.71 16.23 -18.87
C THR A 411 -12.99 15.30 -20.04
N PRO A 412 -13.88 14.31 -19.85
CA PRO A 412 -14.16 13.31 -20.89
C PRO A 412 -15.08 13.87 -21.97
N ARG A 413 -15.10 13.17 -23.10
CA ARG A 413 -16.20 13.25 -24.05
C ARG A 413 -17.35 12.38 -23.55
N ILE A 414 -18.53 12.94 -23.43
CA ILE A 414 -19.75 12.21 -23.12
C ILE A 414 -20.28 11.60 -24.43
N LEU A 415 -20.40 10.29 -24.47
CA LEU A 415 -20.95 9.56 -25.63
C LEU A 415 -22.44 9.29 -25.44
N LEU A 416 -22.78 8.74 -24.27
CA LEU A 416 -24.15 8.43 -23.88
C LEU A 416 -24.39 8.93 -22.46
N SER A 417 -25.65 9.28 -22.18
CA SER A 417 -26.14 9.52 -20.81
C SER A 417 -27.50 8.86 -20.59
N GLY A 418 -27.99 8.90 -19.37
CA GLY A 418 -29.34 8.44 -19.04
C GLY A 418 -29.43 6.98 -18.61
N PHE A 419 -28.33 6.32 -18.33
CA PHE A 419 -28.35 5.09 -17.54
C PHE A 419 -28.71 5.44 -16.10
N GLY A 420 -29.72 4.76 -15.54
CA GLY A 420 -30.20 5.07 -14.19
C GLY A 420 -29.24 4.64 -13.08
N LEU A 421 -29.53 5.13 -11.88
CA LEU A 421 -28.77 4.84 -10.65
C LEU A 421 -29.68 4.45 -9.48
N GLU A 422 -30.94 4.08 -9.77
CA GLU A 422 -31.93 3.79 -8.72
C GLU A 422 -31.50 2.61 -7.83
N ASP A 423 -30.75 1.67 -8.39
CA ASP A 423 -30.24 0.51 -7.67
C ASP A 423 -28.79 0.22 -8.10
N SER A 424 -27.85 0.50 -7.22
CA SER A 424 -26.41 0.29 -7.48
C SER A 424 -26.01 -1.18 -7.77
N HIS A 425 -26.90 -2.15 -7.51
CA HIS A 425 -26.67 -3.56 -7.79
C HIS A 425 -27.10 -3.97 -9.21
N SER A 426 -27.72 -3.07 -9.96
CA SER A 426 -28.36 -3.36 -11.26
C SER A 426 -28.03 -2.33 -12.34
N ILE A 427 -27.04 -1.47 -12.13
CA ILE A 427 -26.69 -0.41 -13.09
C ILE A 427 -26.07 -0.98 -14.38
N ALA A 428 -25.95 -0.13 -15.40
CA ALA A 428 -25.25 -0.47 -16.63
C ALA A 428 -23.82 -0.94 -16.31
N ASN A 429 -23.39 -2.01 -16.97
CA ASN A 429 -22.16 -2.70 -16.62
C ASN A 429 -21.53 -3.39 -17.84
N ASN A 430 -20.25 -3.77 -17.66
CA ASN A 430 -19.45 -4.46 -18.66
C ASN A 430 -19.29 -3.65 -19.96
N LEU A 431 -18.16 -3.78 -20.61
CA LEU A 431 -17.90 -3.29 -21.97
C LEU A 431 -17.02 -4.34 -22.66
N ARG A 432 -17.44 -4.80 -23.85
CA ARG A 432 -16.65 -5.75 -24.66
C ARG A 432 -16.66 -5.35 -26.13
N TRP A 433 -15.51 -5.41 -26.77
CA TRP A 433 -15.44 -5.32 -28.21
C TRP A 433 -16.05 -6.56 -28.85
N GLY A 434 -16.99 -6.35 -29.76
CA GLY A 434 -17.45 -7.38 -30.67
C GLY A 434 -16.56 -7.48 -31.91
N PRO A 435 -16.60 -8.61 -32.63
CA PRO A 435 -15.84 -8.80 -33.85
C PRO A 435 -16.29 -7.89 -34.98
N ASP A 436 -17.42 -7.25 -34.84
CA ASP A 436 -18.05 -6.31 -35.77
C ASP A 436 -17.68 -4.84 -35.49
N GLY A 437 -16.77 -4.60 -34.55
CA GLY A 437 -16.33 -3.25 -34.18
C GLY A 437 -17.33 -2.47 -33.33
N TRP A 438 -18.36 -3.12 -32.81
CA TRP A 438 -19.26 -2.55 -31.81
C TRP A 438 -18.76 -2.83 -30.39
N ILE A 439 -19.09 -1.94 -29.47
CA ILE A 439 -18.92 -2.16 -28.03
C ILE A 439 -20.24 -2.68 -27.48
N TYR A 440 -20.22 -3.84 -26.86
CA TYR A 440 -21.36 -4.48 -26.22
C TYR A 440 -21.32 -4.29 -24.71
N ALA A 441 -22.51 -4.17 -24.11
CA ALA A 441 -22.67 -4.03 -22.67
C ALA A 441 -24.05 -4.50 -22.21
N THR A 442 -24.22 -4.59 -20.90
CA THR A 442 -25.49 -5.01 -20.30
C THR A 442 -26.03 -3.97 -19.32
N HIS A 443 -27.29 -4.17 -18.96
CA HIS A 443 -28.01 -3.35 -17.99
C HIS A 443 -28.86 -4.27 -17.10
N GLY A 444 -28.75 -4.10 -15.80
CA GLY A 444 -29.45 -4.95 -14.85
C GLY A 444 -30.96 -4.69 -14.77
N SER A 445 -31.64 -5.42 -13.89
CA SER A 445 -33.08 -5.57 -13.92
C SER A 445 -33.88 -4.42 -13.28
N THR A 446 -33.32 -3.72 -12.30
CA THR A 446 -34.07 -2.86 -11.37
C THR A 446 -33.81 -1.37 -11.58
N VAL A 447 -33.13 -1.02 -12.64
CA VAL A 447 -32.76 0.35 -12.99
C VAL A 447 -33.30 0.71 -14.36
N THR A 448 -33.88 1.90 -14.47
CA THR A 448 -34.47 2.41 -15.69
C THR A 448 -33.47 3.24 -16.48
N ALA A 449 -33.38 2.99 -17.78
CA ALA A 449 -32.56 3.79 -18.69
C ALA A 449 -33.43 4.68 -19.58
N ASN A 450 -32.99 5.92 -19.80
CA ASN A 450 -33.47 6.85 -20.81
C ASN A 450 -32.28 7.34 -21.60
N VAL A 451 -31.72 6.46 -22.43
CA VAL A 451 -30.43 6.68 -23.09
C VAL A 451 -30.51 7.81 -24.11
N VAL A 452 -29.58 8.75 -23.97
CA VAL A 452 -29.45 9.92 -24.85
C VAL A 452 -28.04 9.92 -25.48
N LEU A 453 -28.01 10.17 -26.78
CA LEU A 453 -26.77 10.32 -27.54
C LEU A 453 -26.26 11.77 -27.48
N HIS A 454 -24.96 11.96 -27.27
CA HIS A 454 -24.34 13.27 -27.16
C HIS A 454 -23.41 13.60 -28.34
N GLY A 455 -23.43 14.85 -28.78
CA GLY A 455 -22.54 15.36 -29.81
C GLY A 455 -21.11 15.68 -29.31
N PRO A 456 -20.26 16.17 -30.20
CA PRO A 456 -18.86 16.54 -29.87
C PRO A 456 -18.75 17.65 -28.80
N ASP A 457 -19.79 18.43 -28.63
CA ASP A 457 -19.90 19.51 -27.64
C ASP A 457 -20.41 19.04 -26.26
N ASN A 458 -20.50 17.73 -26.06
CA ASN A 458 -21.03 17.09 -24.87
C ASN A 458 -22.53 17.39 -24.59
N LYS A 459 -23.27 17.88 -25.60
CA LYS A 459 -24.72 18.12 -25.48
C LYS A 459 -25.53 17.03 -26.17
N PRO A 460 -26.75 16.78 -25.71
CA PRO A 460 -27.66 15.90 -26.41
C PRO A 460 -27.82 16.28 -27.89
N ILE A 461 -27.80 15.30 -28.78
CA ILE A 461 -27.99 15.54 -30.22
C ILE A 461 -29.39 16.07 -30.46
N PRO A 462 -29.55 17.24 -31.10
CA PRO A 462 -30.87 17.79 -31.39
C PRO A 462 -31.76 16.84 -32.17
N GLY A 463 -32.97 16.63 -31.71
CA GLY A 463 -33.94 15.73 -32.33
C GLY A 463 -33.77 14.24 -32.02
N PHE A 464 -32.71 13.83 -31.32
CA PHE A 464 -32.57 12.46 -30.84
C PHE A 464 -33.65 12.18 -29.78
N LYS A 465 -34.43 11.12 -29.99
CA LYS A 465 -35.45 10.70 -29.01
C LYS A 465 -34.82 9.76 -27.99
N PRO A 466 -34.88 10.04 -26.69
CA PRO A 466 -34.34 9.13 -25.68
C PRO A 466 -34.89 7.71 -25.84
N ILE A 467 -34.02 6.73 -25.71
CA ILE A 467 -34.41 5.31 -25.79
C ILE A 467 -34.69 4.83 -24.38
N HIS A 468 -35.97 4.64 -24.08
CA HIS A 468 -36.44 4.19 -22.78
C HIS A 468 -36.39 2.67 -22.65
N ARG A 469 -35.85 2.16 -21.53
CA ARG A 469 -35.87 0.73 -21.16
C ARG A 469 -35.99 0.58 -19.64
N MET A 470 -36.73 -0.42 -19.22
CA MET A 470 -36.95 -0.73 -17.79
C MET A 470 -35.98 -1.75 -17.23
N GLY A 471 -34.73 -1.74 -17.72
CA GLY A 471 -33.73 -2.74 -17.36
C GLY A 471 -33.77 -4.01 -18.21
N GLN A 472 -32.97 -5.01 -17.84
CA GLN A 472 -32.91 -6.35 -18.44
C GLN A 472 -32.64 -6.35 -19.95
N PHE A 473 -31.61 -5.62 -20.38
CA PHE A 473 -31.26 -5.57 -21.79
C PHE A 473 -29.75 -5.57 -22.00
N ALA A 474 -29.33 -6.15 -23.12
CA ALA A 474 -28.02 -5.93 -23.69
C ALA A 474 -28.11 -4.82 -24.74
N TRP A 475 -27.08 -3.98 -24.77
CA TRP A 475 -26.98 -2.87 -25.70
C TRP A 475 -25.62 -2.85 -26.36
N ARG A 476 -25.53 -2.12 -27.48
CA ARG A 476 -24.27 -1.91 -28.17
C ARG A 476 -24.11 -0.47 -28.65
N TYR A 477 -22.88 -0.04 -28.73
CA TYR A 477 -22.50 1.27 -29.23
C TYR A 477 -21.41 1.15 -30.28
N GLN A 478 -21.59 1.82 -31.42
CA GLN A 478 -20.63 1.85 -32.50
C GLN A 478 -19.88 3.19 -32.51
N PRO A 479 -18.59 3.24 -32.15
CA PRO A 479 -17.84 4.48 -31.99
C PRO A 479 -17.66 5.30 -33.26
N GLU A 480 -17.44 4.65 -34.43
CA GLU A 480 -17.19 5.32 -35.70
C GLU A 480 -18.43 6.00 -36.25
N THR A 481 -19.55 5.31 -36.20
CA THR A 481 -20.84 5.83 -36.70
C THR A 481 -21.66 6.53 -35.64
N HIS A 482 -21.20 6.51 -34.40
CA HIS A 482 -21.86 7.11 -33.25
C HIS A 482 -23.32 6.66 -33.08
N ARG A 483 -23.53 5.32 -33.16
CA ARG A 483 -24.84 4.68 -33.05
C ARG A 483 -25.00 3.92 -31.76
N PHE A 484 -26.17 3.99 -31.16
CA PHE A 484 -26.58 3.20 -30.01
C PHE A 484 -27.77 2.32 -30.39
N GLU A 485 -27.75 1.06 -29.98
CA GLU A 485 -28.82 0.11 -30.23
C GLU A 485 -29.07 -0.76 -29.00
N VAL A 486 -30.33 -1.08 -28.74
CA VAL A 486 -30.71 -2.19 -27.88
C VAL A 486 -30.52 -3.46 -28.69
N PHE A 487 -29.62 -4.33 -28.24
CA PHE A 487 -29.23 -5.53 -28.99
C PHE A 487 -30.12 -6.73 -28.66
N ALA A 488 -30.41 -6.91 -27.36
CA ALA A 488 -31.26 -7.99 -26.87
C ALA A 488 -31.99 -7.57 -25.60
N GLU A 489 -33.15 -8.18 -25.35
CA GLU A 489 -33.97 -7.94 -24.16
C GLU A 489 -34.22 -9.26 -23.43
N GLY A 490 -34.36 -9.22 -22.12
CA GLY A 490 -34.64 -10.37 -21.25
C GLY A 490 -33.47 -10.67 -20.31
N GLY A 491 -33.50 -11.88 -19.76
CA GLY A 491 -32.60 -12.26 -18.68
C GLY A 491 -33.06 -11.79 -17.32
N GLY A 492 -32.33 -12.15 -16.29
CA GLY A 492 -32.54 -11.66 -14.92
C GLY A 492 -31.84 -10.31 -14.69
N ASN A 493 -30.98 -10.24 -13.72
CA ASN A 493 -30.11 -9.11 -13.47
C ASN A 493 -28.81 -9.31 -14.26
N ALA A 494 -28.80 -8.97 -15.55
CA ALA A 494 -27.65 -9.20 -16.43
C ALA A 494 -26.44 -8.38 -15.97
N PHE A 495 -25.33 -9.07 -15.73
CA PHE A 495 -24.06 -8.47 -15.30
C PHE A 495 -22.91 -9.07 -16.09
N GLY A 496 -22.80 -8.67 -17.32
CA GLY A 496 -21.76 -9.10 -18.23
C GLY A 496 -22.29 -9.60 -19.59
N VAL A 497 -21.47 -9.43 -20.60
CA VAL A 497 -21.60 -10.00 -21.94
C VAL A 497 -20.22 -10.48 -22.38
N GLU A 498 -20.14 -11.67 -22.89
CA GLU A 498 -18.93 -12.21 -23.49
C GLU A 498 -19.24 -12.70 -24.90
N ILE A 499 -18.25 -12.64 -25.76
CA ILE A 499 -18.32 -13.09 -27.14
C ILE A 499 -17.23 -14.11 -27.36
N ASP A 500 -17.59 -15.35 -27.67
CA ASP A 500 -16.63 -16.42 -27.92
C ASP A 500 -15.88 -16.25 -29.25
N SER A 501 -14.89 -17.09 -29.48
CA SER A 501 -14.10 -17.08 -30.73
C SER A 501 -14.90 -17.36 -32.00
N ASN A 502 -16.15 -17.84 -31.88
CA ASN A 502 -17.09 -18.07 -32.99
C ASN A 502 -18.08 -16.91 -33.12
N GLY A 503 -17.93 -15.83 -32.34
CA GLY A 503 -18.82 -14.68 -32.38
C GLY A 503 -20.19 -14.91 -31.73
N ARG A 504 -20.28 -15.89 -30.81
CA ARG A 504 -21.52 -16.25 -30.09
C ARG A 504 -21.50 -15.67 -28.70
#